data_64b4ad98c1b604cb38bdae57ef503ea5
#
_entry.id   64b4ad98c1b604cb38bdae57ef503ea5
#
_cell.length_a   1.000
_cell.length_b   1.000
_cell.length_c   1.000
_cell.angle_alpha   90.00
_cell.angle_beta   90.00
_cell.angle_gamma   90.00
#
_symmetry.space_group_name_H-M   'P 1'
#
loop_
_entity.id
_entity.type
_entity.pdbx_description
1 polymer ?
#
loop_
_entity_poly.entity_id
_entity_poly.type
_entity_poly.pdbx_seq_one_letter_code
_entity_poly.pdbx_strand_id
1 'polypeptide(L)'
;MNAKTFFAELKRRRVYSVAVAYLVGGWALAQGIAQVLPVFDTPNWVVRLTVLVIVLGFPVALVLSWFFDLTRYGIVRTPDLHTRSTDIVPSAPPSNRVDSGEKSIAVLPFNDLSPAKDHAYFGEGIAEELLGALAKVDGLRVAARRSSFWFKDKEAELGEIASKLNVGHVLEGSVRRDGNRVRITAELIDAGDGFTIWSETYEREMHGIFTLQDEITRSIVDTLKLKLAISPSRPSRSTAAYDAYLEGLVYSDKNTEPELRKSLEFFQRALEQDPKFSRAWTGIAKAWLWLADSFVPPLEAYPNVRDAAVQALQLNDQEAEAHVYLAESKRILDWDLHGAEAEFNRAVEIEPNSTPSNYFIAAFYAARGDRHQALTYLQRTSKLDPASLWVNNFACELYRYFGLYDEAMAAGQRALQLDPRFAHYGEPSLAALYREMGRFDEAIELYEKAREFTGRPGFGLAITYARMNRREEALETLNAAVAGWGYRPGDAIAHVHVTLGAHDDAIRELEHACEQRSSSLHGVGVAPEFVPLRSDKRFRSILQRIGLEPEKVFAATAP
;
A
#
# COMPACT_ATOMS: atom_id res chain seq x y z
N MET A 1 32.33 -31.73 14.25
CA MET A 1 31.19 -31.27 13.40
C MET A 1 30.53 -32.51 12.83
N ASN A 2 29.24 -32.71 13.08
CA ASN A 2 28.54 -33.91 12.63
C ASN A 2 28.25 -33.78 11.12
N ALA A 3 28.33 -34.86 10.35
CA ALA A 3 28.16 -34.82 8.87
C ALA A 3 26.89 -34.06 8.43
N LYS A 4 25.79 -34.21 9.15
CA LYS A 4 24.52 -33.50 8.89
C LYS A 4 24.65 -31.97 9.03
N THR A 5 25.40 -31.48 10.01
CA THR A 5 25.63 -30.04 10.21
C THR A 5 26.58 -29.47 9.16
N PHE A 6 27.53 -30.24 8.65
CA PHE A 6 28.42 -29.85 7.57
C PHE A 6 27.67 -29.67 6.22
N PHE A 7 26.80 -30.63 5.87
CA PHE A 7 26.00 -30.51 4.65
C PHE A 7 24.96 -29.36 4.71
N ALA A 8 24.36 -29.10 5.89
CA ALA A 8 23.48 -27.97 6.10
C ALA A 8 24.21 -26.63 5.91
N GLU A 9 25.48 -26.55 6.40
CA GLU A 9 26.29 -25.35 6.27
C GLU A 9 26.74 -25.11 4.81
N LEU A 10 27.08 -26.16 4.05
CA LEU A 10 27.36 -26.09 2.61
C LEU A 10 26.15 -25.56 1.81
N LYS A 11 24.93 -26.01 2.18
CA LYS A 11 23.69 -25.53 1.54
C LYS A 11 23.40 -24.06 1.92
N ARG A 12 23.58 -23.69 3.16
CA ARG A 12 23.40 -22.32 3.67
C ARG A 12 24.32 -21.31 2.99
N ARG A 13 25.59 -21.67 2.79
CA ARG A 13 26.62 -20.81 2.17
C ARG A 13 26.62 -20.85 0.64
N ARG A 14 25.57 -21.40 0.00
CA ARG A 14 25.40 -21.48 -1.46
C ARG A 14 26.59 -22.10 -2.22
N VAL A 15 27.43 -22.87 -1.55
CA VAL A 15 28.62 -23.49 -2.14
C VAL A 15 28.25 -24.39 -3.31
N TYR A 16 27.11 -25.08 -3.26
CA TYR A 16 26.60 -25.90 -4.36
C TYR A 16 26.27 -25.08 -5.61
N SER A 17 25.66 -23.91 -5.44
CA SER A 17 25.31 -23.04 -6.58
C SER A 17 26.56 -22.50 -7.27
N VAL A 18 27.60 -22.14 -6.49
CA VAL A 18 28.88 -21.68 -7.02
C VAL A 18 29.62 -22.85 -7.72
N ALA A 19 29.59 -24.04 -7.15
CA ALA A 19 30.19 -25.22 -7.75
C ALA A 19 29.55 -25.56 -9.12
N VAL A 20 28.22 -25.57 -9.20
CA VAL A 20 27.49 -25.84 -10.45
C VAL A 20 27.76 -24.75 -11.49
N ALA A 21 27.68 -23.48 -11.10
CA ALA A 21 27.94 -22.33 -11.99
C ALA A 21 29.37 -22.36 -12.52
N TYR A 22 30.35 -22.69 -11.68
CA TYR A 22 31.77 -22.82 -12.09
C TYR A 22 32.00 -24.00 -13.05
N LEU A 23 31.39 -25.16 -12.79
CA LEU A 23 31.50 -26.32 -13.66
C LEU A 23 30.87 -26.05 -15.02
N VAL A 24 29.68 -25.49 -15.09
CA VAL A 24 28.98 -25.18 -16.34
C VAL A 24 29.71 -24.07 -17.11
N GLY A 25 30.06 -22.98 -16.46
CA GLY A 25 30.77 -21.86 -17.07
C GLY A 25 32.20 -22.24 -17.51
N GLY A 26 32.92 -22.99 -16.67
CA GLY A 26 34.26 -23.49 -16.95
C GLY A 26 34.28 -24.47 -18.11
N TRP A 27 33.29 -25.38 -18.20
CA TRP A 27 33.13 -26.27 -19.34
C TRP A 27 32.83 -25.52 -20.64
N ALA A 28 31.89 -24.56 -20.62
CA ALA A 28 31.55 -23.75 -21.79
C ALA A 28 32.77 -22.93 -22.28
N LEU A 29 33.51 -22.34 -21.32
CA LEU A 29 34.74 -21.59 -21.64
C LEU A 29 35.83 -22.49 -22.24
N ALA A 30 36.06 -23.67 -21.66
CA ALA A 30 37.04 -24.64 -22.17
C ALA A 30 36.69 -25.09 -23.59
N GLN A 31 35.41 -25.35 -23.87
CA GLN A 31 34.95 -25.71 -25.23
C GLN A 31 35.14 -24.54 -26.22
N GLY A 32 34.75 -23.32 -25.81
CA GLY A 32 34.93 -22.12 -26.65
C GLY A 32 36.41 -21.88 -26.96
N ILE A 33 37.29 -21.99 -25.98
CA ILE A 33 38.74 -21.83 -26.15
C ILE A 33 39.32 -22.92 -27.03
N ALA A 34 38.91 -24.19 -26.87
CA ALA A 34 39.38 -25.31 -27.69
C ALA A 34 38.97 -25.17 -29.16
N GLN A 35 37.88 -24.47 -29.47
CA GLN A 35 37.42 -24.22 -30.84
C GLN A 35 38.01 -22.94 -31.44
N VAL A 36 38.23 -21.89 -30.67
CA VAL A 36 38.63 -20.56 -31.14
C VAL A 36 40.16 -20.45 -31.25
N LEU A 37 40.92 -20.90 -30.26
CA LEU A 37 42.38 -20.76 -30.25
C LEU A 37 43.10 -21.41 -31.44
N PRO A 38 42.71 -22.58 -31.96
CA PRO A 38 43.34 -23.17 -33.16
C PRO A 38 43.20 -22.29 -34.41
N VAL A 39 42.15 -21.46 -34.50
CA VAL A 39 41.92 -20.52 -35.62
C VAL A 39 43.01 -19.43 -35.69
N PHE A 40 43.70 -19.17 -34.58
CA PHE A 40 44.76 -18.16 -34.46
C PHE A 40 46.16 -18.78 -34.44
N ASP A 41 46.36 -20.02 -34.94
CA ASP A 41 47.64 -20.76 -34.98
C ASP A 41 48.36 -20.81 -33.63
N THR A 42 47.59 -20.85 -32.52
CA THR A 42 48.19 -20.88 -31.19
C THR A 42 48.75 -22.26 -30.84
N PRO A 43 49.93 -22.35 -30.18
CA PRO A 43 50.52 -23.64 -29.81
C PRO A 43 49.61 -24.43 -28.84
N ASN A 44 49.48 -25.74 -29.02
CA ASN A 44 48.63 -26.62 -28.20
C ASN A 44 48.89 -26.57 -26.69
N TRP A 45 50.08 -26.11 -26.26
CA TRP A 45 50.37 -25.96 -24.84
C TRP A 45 49.58 -24.85 -24.19
N VAL A 46 49.19 -23.79 -24.93
CA VAL A 46 48.37 -22.66 -24.43
C VAL A 46 46.97 -23.16 -24.07
N VAL A 47 46.36 -23.96 -24.93
CA VAL A 47 45.04 -24.59 -24.67
C VAL A 47 45.11 -25.47 -23.41
N ARG A 48 46.15 -26.29 -23.28
CA ARG A 48 46.35 -27.16 -22.11
C ARG A 48 46.57 -26.37 -20.83
N LEU A 49 47.34 -25.28 -20.90
CA LEU A 49 47.57 -24.38 -19.74
C LEU A 49 46.29 -23.73 -19.30
N THR A 50 45.45 -23.23 -20.23
CA THR A 50 44.19 -22.56 -19.90
C THR A 50 43.19 -23.54 -19.25
N VAL A 51 43.08 -24.76 -19.77
CA VAL A 51 42.25 -25.80 -19.12
C VAL A 51 42.78 -26.12 -17.71
N LEU A 52 44.11 -26.21 -17.55
CA LEU A 52 44.70 -26.45 -16.24
C LEU A 52 44.39 -25.32 -15.24
N VAL A 53 44.42 -24.06 -15.68
CA VAL A 53 44.06 -22.88 -14.84
C VAL A 53 42.59 -22.92 -14.42
N ILE A 54 41.68 -23.31 -15.32
CA ILE A 54 40.27 -23.50 -15.02
C ILE A 54 40.08 -24.59 -13.96
N VAL A 55 40.76 -25.72 -14.11
CA VAL A 55 40.67 -26.84 -13.15
C VAL A 55 41.23 -26.47 -11.79
N LEU A 56 42.37 -25.80 -11.74
CA LEU A 56 42.98 -25.31 -10.48
C LEU A 56 42.22 -24.18 -9.82
N GLY A 57 41.46 -23.39 -10.59
CA GLY A 57 40.58 -22.33 -10.07
C GLY A 57 39.35 -22.86 -9.33
N PHE A 58 38.92 -24.09 -9.59
CA PHE A 58 37.74 -24.68 -8.96
C PHE A 58 37.84 -24.78 -7.42
N PRO A 59 38.90 -25.39 -6.85
CA PRO A 59 39.06 -25.40 -5.40
C PRO A 59 39.14 -24.02 -4.78
N VAL A 60 39.80 -23.07 -5.46
CA VAL A 60 39.90 -21.68 -5.00
C VAL A 60 38.52 -21.01 -4.97
N ALA A 61 37.71 -21.22 -6.01
CA ALA A 61 36.34 -20.71 -6.03
C ALA A 61 35.46 -21.29 -4.91
N LEU A 62 35.63 -22.57 -4.58
CA LEU A 62 34.92 -23.18 -3.44
C LEU A 62 35.36 -22.61 -2.09
N VAL A 63 36.65 -22.39 -1.89
CA VAL A 63 37.19 -21.79 -0.68
C VAL A 63 36.70 -20.34 -0.54
N LEU A 64 36.74 -19.56 -1.63
CA LEU A 64 36.24 -18.19 -1.62
C LEU A 64 34.73 -18.14 -1.34
N SER A 65 33.94 -19.06 -1.89
CA SER A 65 32.50 -19.13 -1.60
C SER A 65 32.17 -19.58 -0.17
N TRP A 66 33.15 -20.16 0.53
CA TRP A 66 33.02 -20.48 1.95
C TRP A 66 33.17 -19.24 2.86
N PHE A 67 34.03 -18.30 2.48
CA PHE A 67 34.33 -17.10 3.27
C PHE A 67 33.56 -15.85 2.84
N PHE A 68 33.09 -15.79 1.58
CA PHE A 68 32.48 -14.60 0.99
C PHE A 68 31.20 -14.94 0.24
N ASP A 69 30.16 -14.15 0.47
CA ASP A 69 28.92 -14.17 -0.33
C ASP A 69 28.95 -13.09 -1.40
N LEU A 70 28.63 -13.48 -2.64
CA LEU A 70 28.49 -12.55 -3.76
C LEU A 70 27.07 -11.98 -3.73
N THR A 71 26.92 -10.73 -3.31
CA THR A 71 25.65 -10.02 -3.29
C THR A 71 25.56 -9.03 -4.44
N ARG A 72 24.35 -8.54 -4.76
CA ARG A 72 24.14 -7.49 -5.78
C ARG A 72 24.90 -6.19 -5.46
N TYR A 73 25.38 -6.02 -4.24
CA TYR A 73 26.11 -4.84 -3.75
C TYR A 73 27.60 -5.09 -3.53
N GLY A 74 28.15 -6.26 -3.95
CA GLY A 74 29.56 -6.60 -3.84
C GLY A 74 29.84 -7.87 -3.03
N ILE A 75 31.13 -8.09 -2.72
CA ILE A 75 31.64 -9.25 -1.97
C ILE A 75 31.57 -8.94 -0.48
N VAL A 76 30.75 -9.69 0.27
CA VAL A 76 30.58 -9.54 1.73
C VAL A 76 31.10 -10.79 2.45
N ARG A 77 31.80 -10.61 3.57
CA ARG A 77 32.31 -11.73 4.38
C ARG A 77 31.16 -12.42 5.12
N THR A 78 31.08 -13.75 5.00
CA THR A 78 30.06 -14.56 5.68
C THR A 78 30.32 -14.59 7.20
N PRO A 79 29.39 -14.20 8.07
CA PRO A 79 29.58 -14.15 9.53
C PRO A 79 29.66 -15.55 10.16
N ASP A 80 30.59 -15.76 11.10
CA ASP A 80 30.70 -16.99 11.90
C ASP A 80 29.77 -16.95 13.14
N LEU A 81 29.19 -18.11 13.49
CA LEU A 81 28.19 -18.25 14.59
C LEU A 81 28.77 -18.20 16.02
N HIS A 82 30.03 -17.90 16.19
CA HIS A 82 30.69 -17.92 17.50
C HIS A 82 31.44 -16.61 17.83
N THR A 83 30.71 -15.53 18.06
CA THR A 83 31.21 -14.44 18.92
C THR A 83 30.00 -13.70 19.51
N ARG A 84 29.72 -14.01 20.79
CA ARG A 84 28.93 -13.11 21.63
C ARG A 84 29.86 -11.96 22.02
N SER A 85 29.69 -10.82 21.42
CA SER A 85 30.17 -9.54 21.89
C SER A 85 28.98 -8.60 21.96
N THR A 86 28.76 -8.10 23.15
CA THR A 86 27.83 -7.02 23.48
C THR A 86 28.37 -5.73 22.89
N ASP A 87 28.08 -5.47 21.63
CA ASP A 87 28.17 -4.14 21.04
C ASP A 87 26.90 -3.87 20.23
N ILE A 88 26.33 -2.72 20.49
CA ILE A 88 25.07 -2.22 19.94
C ILE A 88 25.24 -2.10 18.42
N VAL A 89 24.81 -3.13 17.69
CA VAL A 89 24.62 -3.09 16.24
C VAL A 89 23.20 -2.57 16.01
N PRO A 90 22.98 -1.63 15.08
CA PRO A 90 21.62 -1.24 14.70
C PRO A 90 20.86 -2.52 14.32
N SER A 91 19.76 -2.78 14.98
CA SER A 91 18.92 -3.95 14.76
C SER A 91 18.54 -4.01 13.28
N ALA A 92 18.94 -5.09 12.61
CA ALA A 92 18.30 -5.50 11.37
C ALA A 92 16.78 -5.52 11.59
N PRO A 93 15.98 -5.16 10.58
CA PRO A 93 14.54 -5.19 10.71
C PRO A 93 14.12 -6.57 11.23
N PRO A 94 13.18 -6.64 12.18
CA PRO A 94 12.80 -7.88 12.82
C PRO A 94 12.46 -8.90 11.74
N SER A 95 13.16 -10.04 11.75
CA SER A 95 12.71 -11.21 11.01
C SER A 95 11.26 -11.45 11.45
N ASN A 96 10.30 -11.24 10.56
CA ASN A 96 8.89 -11.52 10.78
C ASN A 96 8.72 -13.02 11.10
N ARG A 97 8.90 -13.38 12.36
CA ARG A 97 8.25 -14.56 12.90
C ARG A 97 6.80 -14.16 13.02
N VAL A 98 5.94 -14.81 12.25
CA VAL A 98 4.49 -14.82 12.47
C VAL A 98 4.31 -15.05 13.97
N ASP A 99 3.72 -14.07 14.65
CA ASP A 99 3.42 -14.18 16.08
C ASP A 99 2.50 -15.38 16.22
N SER A 100 2.99 -16.44 16.86
CA SER A 100 2.42 -17.79 16.81
C SER A 100 1.06 -17.96 17.53
N GLY A 101 0.34 -16.86 17.76
CA GLY A 101 -0.95 -16.81 18.43
C GLY A 101 -2.10 -16.24 17.60
N GLU A 102 -1.85 -15.36 16.65
CA GLU A 102 -2.89 -14.70 15.86
C GLU A 102 -3.02 -15.34 14.47
N LYS A 103 -4.19 -15.88 14.15
CA LYS A 103 -4.45 -16.45 12.83
C LYS A 103 -4.54 -15.33 11.80
N SER A 104 -3.92 -15.55 10.64
CA SER A 104 -3.87 -14.56 9.57
C SER A 104 -3.99 -15.19 8.19
N ILE A 105 -4.69 -14.49 7.29
CA ILE A 105 -5.01 -14.96 5.95
C ILE A 105 -4.85 -13.86 4.92
N ALA A 106 -4.38 -14.21 3.74
CA ALA A 106 -4.49 -13.41 2.53
C ALA A 106 -5.46 -14.09 1.56
N VAL A 107 -6.31 -13.31 0.92
CA VAL A 107 -7.20 -13.76 -0.14
C VAL A 107 -6.66 -13.24 -1.47
N LEU A 108 -6.20 -14.14 -2.33
CA LEU A 108 -5.69 -13.78 -3.65
C LEU A 108 -6.86 -13.63 -4.65
N PRO A 109 -6.70 -12.83 -5.72
CA PRO A 109 -7.64 -12.80 -6.82
C PRO A 109 -7.86 -14.21 -7.40
N PHE A 110 -9.12 -14.59 -7.60
CA PHE A 110 -9.44 -15.90 -8.17
C PHE A 110 -9.22 -15.88 -9.68
N ASN A 111 -8.59 -16.94 -10.19
CA ASN A 111 -8.29 -17.08 -11.61
C ASN A 111 -9.56 -17.33 -12.42
N ASP A 112 -9.77 -16.56 -13.52
CA ASP A 112 -10.88 -16.79 -14.43
C ASP A 112 -10.55 -17.91 -15.42
N LEU A 113 -11.25 -19.04 -15.28
CA LEU A 113 -11.20 -20.21 -16.16
C LEU A 113 -12.41 -20.28 -17.12
N SER A 114 -13.14 -19.20 -17.29
CA SER A 114 -14.28 -19.12 -18.21
C SER A 114 -13.80 -19.22 -19.67
N PRO A 115 -14.59 -19.83 -20.58
CA PRO A 115 -14.18 -20.02 -21.98
C PRO A 115 -13.90 -18.72 -22.73
N ALA A 116 -14.68 -17.68 -22.46
CA ALA A 116 -14.56 -16.36 -23.10
C ALA A 116 -13.50 -15.45 -22.43
N LYS A 117 -13.06 -15.77 -21.22
CA LYS A 117 -12.12 -14.95 -20.38
C LYS A 117 -12.56 -13.47 -20.25
N ASP A 118 -13.85 -13.20 -20.37
CA ASP A 118 -14.45 -11.87 -20.33
C ASP A 118 -15.00 -11.49 -18.93
N HIS A 119 -14.78 -12.36 -17.94
CA HIS A 119 -15.28 -12.22 -16.58
C HIS A 119 -14.16 -12.17 -15.51
N ALA A 120 -12.96 -11.69 -15.87
CA ALA A 120 -11.84 -11.56 -14.92
C ALA A 120 -12.22 -10.73 -13.67
N TYR A 121 -13.08 -9.69 -13.84
CA TYR A 121 -13.63 -8.89 -12.75
C TYR A 121 -14.44 -9.72 -11.74
N PHE A 122 -15.03 -10.82 -12.20
CA PHE A 122 -15.87 -11.66 -11.34
C PHE A 122 -15.03 -12.45 -10.31
N GLY A 123 -13.87 -12.97 -10.74
CA GLY A 123 -12.93 -13.64 -9.83
C GLY A 123 -12.35 -12.67 -8.77
N GLU A 124 -12.04 -11.45 -9.18
CA GLU A 124 -11.60 -10.41 -8.26
C GLU A 124 -12.69 -10.02 -7.27
N GLY A 125 -13.92 -9.84 -7.76
CA GLY A 125 -15.05 -9.46 -6.93
C GLY A 125 -15.39 -10.51 -5.88
N ILE A 126 -15.35 -11.80 -6.24
CA ILE A 126 -15.57 -12.89 -5.26
C ILE A 126 -14.47 -12.88 -4.19
N ALA A 127 -13.22 -12.71 -4.58
CA ALA A 127 -12.11 -12.62 -3.63
C ALA A 127 -12.28 -11.43 -2.68
N GLU A 128 -12.73 -10.28 -3.19
CA GLU A 128 -13.02 -9.09 -2.38
C GLU A 128 -14.15 -9.31 -1.38
N GLU A 129 -15.24 -9.93 -1.80
CA GLU A 129 -16.37 -10.26 -0.92
C GLU A 129 -15.96 -11.25 0.19
N LEU A 130 -15.17 -12.27 -0.16
CA LEU A 130 -14.62 -13.20 0.82
C LEU A 130 -13.69 -12.49 1.80
N LEU A 131 -12.84 -11.59 1.30
CA LEU A 131 -11.96 -10.77 2.12
C LEU A 131 -12.77 -9.91 3.11
N GLY A 132 -13.81 -9.21 2.63
CA GLY A 132 -14.69 -8.42 3.49
C GLY A 132 -15.47 -9.25 4.52
N ALA A 133 -15.90 -10.47 4.15
CA ALA A 133 -16.56 -11.37 5.09
C ALA A 133 -15.59 -11.91 6.15
N LEU A 134 -14.37 -12.27 5.77
CA LEU A 134 -13.34 -12.76 6.67
C LEU A 134 -12.80 -11.66 7.60
N ALA A 135 -12.75 -10.39 7.15
CA ALA A 135 -12.31 -9.26 7.97
C ALA A 135 -13.22 -9.00 9.20
N LYS A 136 -14.46 -9.49 9.16
CA LYS A 136 -15.43 -9.44 10.29
C LYS A 136 -15.26 -10.57 11.30
N VAL A 137 -14.37 -11.51 11.06
CA VAL A 137 -14.15 -12.67 11.94
C VAL A 137 -13.22 -12.30 13.08
N ASP A 138 -13.70 -12.46 14.32
CA ASP A 138 -12.89 -12.19 15.50
C ASP A 138 -11.66 -13.10 15.59
N GLY A 139 -10.50 -12.51 15.87
CA GLY A 139 -9.24 -13.24 15.99
C GLY A 139 -8.63 -13.69 14.66
N LEU A 140 -9.16 -13.23 13.52
CA LEU A 140 -8.58 -13.43 12.20
C LEU A 140 -8.07 -12.11 11.63
N ARG A 141 -6.78 -12.01 11.42
CA ARG A 141 -6.17 -10.90 10.70
C ARG A 141 -6.19 -11.18 9.20
N VAL A 142 -6.84 -10.34 8.43
CA VAL A 142 -6.97 -10.47 6.97
C VAL A 142 -6.06 -9.45 6.29
N ALA A 143 -5.23 -9.90 5.35
CA ALA A 143 -4.41 -9.00 4.55
C ALA A 143 -5.30 -8.13 3.66
N ALA A 144 -4.97 -6.84 3.56
CA ALA A 144 -5.78 -5.92 2.79
C ALA A 144 -5.82 -6.28 1.30
N ARG A 145 -6.95 -5.96 0.67
CA ARG A 145 -7.20 -6.22 -0.76
C ARG A 145 -6.06 -5.76 -1.66
N ARG A 146 -5.62 -4.51 -1.52
CA ARG A 146 -4.57 -3.96 -2.40
C ARG A 146 -3.27 -4.73 -2.30
N SER A 147 -2.86 -5.15 -1.11
CA SER A 147 -1.67 -5.95 -0.91
C SER A 147 -1.81 -7.36 -1.47
N SER A 148 -2.95 -8.01 -1.26
CA SER A 148 -3.22 -9.35 -1.80
C SER A 148 -3.30 -9.32 -3.34
N PHE A 149 -4.00 -8.32 -3.91
CA PHE A 149 -4.21 -8.18 -5.35
C PHE A 149 -2.97 -7.64 -6.09
N TRP A 150 -2.00 -7.08 -5.38
CA TRP A 150 -0.69 -6.71 -5.95
C TRP A 150 0.04 -7.90 -6.57
N PHE A 151 -0.26 -9.13 -6.11
CA PHE A 151 0.32 -10.36 -6.64
C PHE A 151 -0.40 -10.90 -7.88
N LYS A 152 -1.50 -10.28 -8.31
CA LYS A 152 -2.17 -10.64 -9.55
C LYS A 152 -1.20 -10.58 -10.72
N ASP A 153 -1.22 -11.60 -11.57
CA ASP A 153 -0.37 -11.73 -12.76
C ASP A 153 1.16 -11.72 -12.50
N LYS A 154 1.58 -11.92 -11.23
CA LYS A 154 2.99 -12.03 -10.86
C LYS A 154 3.35 -13.47 -10.58
N GLU A 155 4.44 -13.93 -11.18
CA GLU A 155 5.05 -15.21 -10.85
C GLU A 155 5.76 -15.09 -9.49
N ALA A 156 5.05 -15.34 -8.40
CA ALA A 156 5.60 -15.34 -7.04
C ALA A 156 5.26 -16.68 -6.36
N GLU A 157 6.21 -17.24 -5.64
CA GLU A 157 5.95 -18.44 -4.84
C GLU A 157 5.06 -18.10 -3.64
N LEU A 158 4.15 -19.02 -3.25
CA LEU A 158 3.22 -18.82 -2.12
C LEU A 158 3.93 -18.41 -0.83
N GLY A 159 5.10 -18.98 -0.54
CA GLY A 159 5.92 -18.61 0.61
C GLY A 159 6.43 -17.16 0.55
N GLU A 160 6.72 -16.64 -0.63
CA GLU A 160 7.10 -15.25 -0.84
C GLU A 160 5.89 -14.32 -0.62
N ILE A 161 4.73 -14.68 -1.17
CA ILE A 161 3.47 -13.95 -0.98
C ILE A 161 3.14 -13.86 0.51
N ALA A 162 3.12 -14.99 1.20
CA ALA A 162 2.80 -15.07 2.61
C ALA A 162 3.79 -14.28 3.49
N SER A 163 5.08 -14.32 3.15
CA SER A 163 6.12 -13.56 3.84
C SER A 163 5.93 -12.05 3.66
N LYS A 164 5.66 -11.60 2.43
CA LYS A 164 5.45 -10.18 2.12
C LYS A 164 4.16 -9.63 2.75
N LEU A 165 3.11 -10.45 2.79
CA LEU A 165 1.83 -10.09 3.41
C LEU A 165 1.81 -10.36 4.92
N ASN A 166 2.85 -11.01 5.43
CA ASN A 166 2.97 -11.42 6.84
C ASN A 166 1.75 -12.22 7.31
N VAL A 167 1.34 -13.23 6.55
CA VAL A 167 0.19 -14.09 6.84
C VAL A 167 0.60 -15.54 7.01
N GLY A 168 -0.15 -16.27 7.88
CA GLY A 168 0.03 -17.69 8.10
C GLY A 168 -0.71 -18.57 7.09
N HIS A 169 -1.71 -18.03 6.40
CA HIS A 169 -2.53 -18.77 5.44
C HIS A 169 -2.77 -17.95 4.18
N VAL A 170 -2.93 -18.64 3.05
CA VAL A 170 -3.30 -18.04 1.77
C VAL A 170 -4.54 -18.76 1.23
N LEU A 171 -5.57 -17.99 0.89
CA LEU A 171 -6.73 -18.45 0.14
C LEU A 171 -6.54 -18.10 -1.31
N GLU A 172 -6.52 -19.09 -2.16
CA GLU A 172 -6.52 -18.93 -3.62
C GLU A 172 -7.68 -19.71 -4.25
N GLY A 173 -7.93 -19.49 -5.53
CA GLY A 173 -8.98 -20.23 -6.20
C GLY A 173 -9.15 -19.87 -7.66
N SER A 174 -10.16 -20.49 -8.25
CA SER A 174 -10.57 -20.24 -9.62
C SER A 174 -12.08 -20.13 -9.75
N VAL A 175 -12.49 -19.38 -10.74
CA VAL A 175 -13.90 -19.18 -11.09
C VAL A 175 -14.08 -19.57 -12.55
N ARG A 176 -15.16 -20.29 -12.83
CA ARG A 176 -15.62 -20.58 -14.19
C ARG A 176 -17.09 -20.23 -14.28
N ARG A 177 -17.44 -19.29 -15.13
CA ARG A 177 -18.81 -18.91 -15.43
C ARG A 177 -19.22 -19.46 -16.80
N ASP A 178 -20.42 -20.03 -16.86
CA ASP A 178 -21.04 -20.50 -18.09
C ASP A 178 -22.54 -20.12 -18.06
N GLY A 179 -22.87 -19.01 -18.70
CA GLY A 179 -24.19 -18.39 -18.65
C GLY A 179 -24.62 -18.04 -17.22
N ASN A 180 -25.65 -18.71 -16.71
CA ASN A 180 -26.17 -18.50 -15.34
C ASN A 180 -25.53 -19.44 -14.29
N ARG A 181 -24.61 -20.32 -14.68
CA ARG A 181 -23.91 -21.24 -13.76
C ARG A 181 -22.52 -20.71 -13.44
N VAL A 182 -22.15 -20.86 -12.17
CA VAL A 182 -20.82 -20.52 -11.66
C VAL A 182 -20.27 -21.74 -10.93
N ARG A 183 -19.04 -22.08 -11.28
CA ARG A 183 -18.22 -23.03 -10.53
C ARG A 183 -17.06 -22.28 -9.89
N ILE A 184 -16.90 -22.40 -8.58
CA ILE A 184 -15.81 -21.80 -7.81
C ILE A 184 -15.06 -22.94 -7.12
N THR A 185 -13.74 -22.97 -7.33
CA THR A 185 -12.84 -23.80 -6.54
C THR A 185 -12.05 -22.87 -5.63
N ALA A 186 -12.05 -23.17 -4.32
CA ALA A 186 -11.32 -22.40 -3.32
C ALA A 186 -10.41 -23.32 -2.52
N GLU A 187 -9.18 -22.90 -2.26
CA GLU A 187 -8.14 -23.67 -1.58
C GLU A 187 -7.48 -22.81 -0.51
N LEU A 188 -7.45 -23.32 0.72
CA LEU A 188 -6.77 -22.70 1.85
C LEU A 188 -5.44 -23.44 2.07
N ILE A 189 -4.34 -22.69 2.01
CA ILE A 189 -2.98 -23.22 2.07
C ILE A 189 -2.30 -22.69 3.32
N ASP A 190 -1.64 -23.57 4.07
CA ASP A 190 -0.74 -23.17 5.16
C ASP A 190 0.56 -22.63 4.57
N ALA A 191 0.89 -21.38 4.91
CA ALA A 191 2.06 -20.71 4.37
C ALA A 191 3.39 -21.22 4.97
N GLY A 192 3.33 -21.92 6.11
CA GLY A 192 4.51 -22.43 6.80
C GLY A 192 5.12 -23.66 6.12
N ASP A 193 4.29 -24.52 5.55
CA ASP A 193 4.71 -25.76 4.89
C ASP A 193 4.25 -25.87 3.43
N GLY A 194 3.39 -24.95 2.97
CA GLY A 194 2.87 -24.91 1.60
C GLY A 194 1.81 -25.96 1.28
N PHE A 195 1.27 -26.67 2.29
CA PHE A 195 0.23 -27.67 2.06
C PHE A 195 -1.18 -27.09 2.11
N THR A 196 -2.03 -27.59 1.22
CA THR A 196 -3.46 -27.29 1.23
C THR A 196 -4.12 -27.94 2.46
N ILE A 197 -4.66 -27.12 3.34
CA ILE A 197 -5.36 -27.59 4.55
C ILE A 197 -6.87 -27.75 4.34
N TRP A 198 -7.39 -27.11 3.28
CA TRP A 198 -8.78 -27.23 2.87
C TRP A 198 -8.91 -26.90 1.38
N SER A 199 -9.71 -27.65 0.64
CA SER A 199 -10.07 -27.40 -0.75
C SER A 199 -11.46 -27.90 -1.03
N GLU A 200 -12.29 -27.04 -1.61
CA GLU A 200 -13.65 -27.40 -2.03
C GLU A 200 -14.01 -26.77 -3.36
N THR A 201 -14.89 -27.44 -4.10
CA THR A 201 -15.45 -26.95 -5.36
C THR A 201 -16.97 -26.83 -5.21
N TYR A 202 -17.46 -25.66 -5.51
CA TYR A 202 -18.86 -25.29 -5.45
C TYR A 202 -19.41 -25.06 -6.85
N GLU A 203 -20.65 -25.52 -7.08
CA GLU A 203 -21.37 -25.25 -8.32
C GLU A 203 -22.76 -24.73 -7.99
N ARG A 204 -23.07 -23.52 -8.41
CA ARG A 204 -24.33 -22.82 -8.11
C ARG A 204 -24.82 -22.05 -9.32
N GLU A 205 -26.10 -21.68 -9.31
CA GLU A 205 -26.61 -20.65 -10.19
C GLU A 205 -26.24 -19.24 -9.64
N MET A 206 -26.13 -18.25 -10.51
CA MET A 206 -25.70 -16.90 -10.12
C MET A 206 -26.54 -16.26 -9.02
N HIS A 207 -27.84 -16.54 -8.97
CA HIS A 207 -28.68 -16.02 -7.88
C HIS A 207 -28.32 -16.59 -6.46
N GLY A 208 -27.56 -17.67 -6.40
CA GLY A 208 -27.07 -18.29 -5.16
C GLY A 208 -25.64 -17.86 -4.77
N ILE A 209 -25.03 -16.92 -5.47
CA ILE A 209 -23.62 -16.54 -5.29
C ILE A 209 -23.32 -16.04 -3.86
N PHE A 210 -24.23 -15.32 -3.24
CA PHE A 210 -24.07 -14.80 -1.90
C PHE A 210 -24.14 -15.89 -0.83
N THR A 211 -25.06 -16.85 -1.01
CA THR A 211 -25.12 -18.04 -0.14
C THR A 211 -23.81 -18.82 -0.23
N LEU A 212 -23.24 -18.88 -1.41
CA LEU A 212 -21.97 -19.54 -1.66
C LEU A 212 -20.80 -18.84 -0.96
N GLN A 213 -20.76 -17.51 -0.98
CA GLN A 213 -19.75 -16.73 -0.26
C GLN A 213 -19.82 -17.00 1.25
N ASP A 214 -21.03 -17.03 1.82
CA ASP A 214 -21.26 -17.36 3.21
C ASP A 214 -20.85 -18.83 3.53
N GLU A 215 -21.08 -19.77 2.63
CA GLU A 215 -20.65 -21.16 2.77
C GLU A 215 -19.12 -21.26 2.78
N ILE A 216 -18.44 -20.64 1.84
CA ILE A 216 -16.97 -20.61 1.77
C ILE A 216 -16.37 -19.97 3.03
N THR A 217 -16.91 -18.82 3.45
CA THR A 217 -16.44 -18.11 4.65
C THR A 217 -16.58 -19.00 5.89
N ARG A 218 -17.72 -19.68 6.08
CA ARG A 218 -17.92 -20.60 7.21
C ARG A 218 -16.94 -21.76 7.16
N SER A 219 -16.75 -22.39 6.01
CA SER A 219 -15.81 -23.51 5.86
C SER A 219 -14.38 -23.10 6.23
N ILE A 220 -13.95 -21.89 5.85
CA ILE A 220 -12.63 -21.34 6.22
C ILE A 220 -12.55 -21.13 7.73
N VAL A 221 -13.56 -20.49 8.33
CA VAL A 221 -13.61 -20.22 9.78
C VAL A 221 -13.59 -21.49 10.59
N ASP A 222 -14.36 -22.50 10.19
CA ASP A 222 -14.40 -23.81 10.84
C ASP A 222 -13.05 -24.52 10.73
N THR A 223 -12.41 -24.47 9.54
CA THR A 223 -11.07 -25.04 9.31
C THR A 223 -10.03 -24.37 10.19
N LEU A 224 -10.10 -23.05 10.33
CA LEU A 224 -9.21 -22.28 11.20
C LEU A 224 -9.61 -22.35 12.69
N LYS A 225 -10.70 -23.03 13.05
CA LYS A 225 -11.22 -23.15 14.43
C LYS A 225 -11.42 -21.77 15.09
N LEU A 226 -12.03 -20.86 14.39
CA LEU A 226 -12.37 -19.51 14.86
C LEU A 226 -13.85 -19.43 15.24
N LYS A 227 -14.21 -18.40 16.00
CA LYS A 227 -15.61 -18.09 16.30
C LYS A 227 -16.14 -17.12 15.28
N LEU A 228 -17.28 -17.46 14.69
CA LEU A 228 -17.94 -16.63 13.71
C LEU A 228 -18.93 -15.69 14.40
N ALA A 229 -18.71 -14.39 14.33
CA ALA A 229 -19.68 -13.35 14.68
C ALA A 229 -20.21 -12.70 13.39
N ILE A 230 -20.89 -13.47 12.52
CA ILE A 230 -21.41 -12.94 11.27
C ILE A 230 -22.89 -12.58 11.42
N SER A 231 -23.20 -11.29 11.27
CA SER A 231 -24.54 -10.89 10.82
C SER A 231 -24.58 -11.04 9.29
N PRO A 232 -25.56 -11.76 8.73
CA PRO A 232 -25.63 -11.92 7.28
C PRO A 232 -25.82 -10.54 6.64
N SER A 233 -24.88 -10.13 5.80
CA SER A 233 -25.09 -8.97 4.93
C SER A 233 -26.27 -9.29 4.01
N ARG A 234 -27.20 -8.33 3.82
CA ARG A 234 -28.30 -8.50 2.85
C ARG A 234 -27.73 -8.30 1.44
N PRO A 235 -27.56 -9.37 0.67
CA PRO A 235 -27.04 -9.25 -0.69
C PRO A 235 -28.08 -8.65 -1.62
N SER A 236 -27.60 -8.04 -2.74
CA SER A 236 -28.48 -7.69 -3.85
C SER A 236 -29.22 -8.94 -4.35
N ARG A 237 -30.51 -8.80 -4.64
CA ARG A 237 -31.33 -9.86 -5.26
C ARG A 237 -31.14 -9.96 -6.77
N SER A 238 -30.48 -8.97 -7.38
CA SER A 238 -30.27 -8.87 -8.82
C SER A 238 -28.83 -9.23 -9.20
N THR A 239 -28.67 -10.29 -9.98
CA THR A 239 -27.37 -10.68 -10.54
C THR A 239 -26.74 -9.56 -11.38
N ALA A 240 -27.58 -8.83 -12.17
CA ALA A 240 -27.11 -7.73 -13.00
C ALA A 240 -26.60 -6.54 -12.15
N ALA A 241 -27.27 -6.28 -11.01
CA ALA A 241 -26.78 -5.28 -10.05
C ALA A 241 -25.41 -5.67 -9.47
N TYR A 242 -25.26 -6.94 -9.13
CA TYR A 242 -24.00 -7.45 -8.57
C TYR A 242 -22.86 -7.41 -9.59
N ASP A 243 -23.08 -7.87 -10.84
CA ASP A 243 -22.09 -7.80 -11.90
C ASP A 243 -21.63 -6.35 -12.14
N ALA A 244 -22.56 -5.39 -12.24
CA ALA A 244 -22.22 -3.99 -12.39
C ALA A 244 -21.43 -3.44 -11.19
N TYR A 245 -21.80 -3.82 -9.96
CA TYR A 245 -21.07 -3.44 -8.76
C TYR A 245 -19.62 -3.92 -8.78
N LEU A 246 -19.37 -5.19 -9.18
CA LEU A 246 -18.01 -5.74 -9.28
C LEU A 246 -17.16 -5.01 -10.32
N GLU A 247 -17.74 -4.68 -11.46
CA GLU A 247 -17.06 -3.84 -12.46
C GLU A 247 -16.70 -2.47 -11.88
N GLY A 248 -17.61 -1.85 -11.13
CA GLY A 248 -17.38 -0.58 -10.45
C GLY A 248 -16.19 -0.64 -9.48
N LEU A 249 -16.04 -1.72 -8.72
CA LEU A 249 -14.91 -1.93 -7.81
C LEU A 249 -13.57 -1.97 -8.55
N VAL A 250 -13.48 -2.76 -9.64
CA VAL A 250 -12.26 -2.88 -10.45
C VAL A 250 -11.82 -1.53 -11.01
N TYR A 251 -12.77 -0.71 -11.46
CA TYR A 251 -12.45 0.64 -11.96
C TYR A 251 -12.04 1.59 -10.83
N SER A 252 -12.70 1.53 -9.67
CA SER A 252 -12.40 2.42 -8.53
C SER A 252 -10.98 2.25 -7.98
N ASP A 253 -10.37 1.08 -8.14
CA ASP A 253 -9.01 0.82 -7.62
C ASP A 253 -7.88 1.35 -8.49
N LYS A 254 -8.14 1.66 -9.75
CA LYS A 254 -7.14 2.25 -10.65
C LYS A 254 -6.79 3.69 -10.29
N ASN A 255 -7.68 4.38 -9.56
CA ASN A 255 -7.48 5.68 -8.94
C ASN A 255 -7.03 6.79 -9.91
N THR A 256 -7.48 6.75 -11.15
CA THR A 256 -7.35 7.84 -12.12
C THR A 256 -8.72 8.46 -12.40
N GLU A 257 -8.77 9.72 -12.82
CA GLU A 257 -10.06 10.40 -13.06
C GLU A 257 -10.97 9.65 -14.02
N PRO A 258 -10.54 9.19 -15.22
CA PRO A 258 -11.40 8.46 -16.14
C PRO A 258 -11.97 7.17 -15.53
N GLU A 259 -11.14 6.41 -14.82
CA GLU A 259 -11.57 5.18 -14.19
C GLU A 259 -12.49 5.41 -13.00
N LEU A 260 -12.24 6.43 -12.17
CA LEU A 260 -13.14 6.79 -11.08
C LEU A 260 -14.51 7.24 -11.60
N ARG A 261 -14.56 8.05 -12.67
CA ARG A 261 -15.83 8.41 -13.32
C ARG A 261 -16.54 7.19 -13.91
N LYS A 262 -15.80 6.28 -14.51
CA LYS A 262 -16.36 5.03 -15.02
C LYS A 262 -16.87 4.12 -13.89
N SER A 263 -16.21 4.09 -12.75
CA SER A 263 -16.70 3.35 -11.57
C SER A 263 -18.06 3.90 -11.10
N LEU A 264 -18.25 5.23 -11.10
CA LEU A 264 -19.54 5.84 -10.79
C LEU A 264 -20.66 5.38 -11.73
N GLU A 265 -20.39 5.29 -13.04
CA GLU A 265 -21.36 4.78 -14.02
C GLU A 265 -21.78 3.34 -13.71
N PHE A 266 -20.83 2.48 -13.34
CA PHE A 266 -21.12 1.10 -13.00
C PHE A 266 -21.90 0.97 -11.69
N PHE A 267 -21.53 1.71 -10.64
CA PHE A 267 -22.29 1.71 -9.39
C PHE A 267 -23.71 2.27 -9.59
N GLN A 268 -23.86 3.29 -10.42
CA GLN A 268 -25.19 3.81 -10.79
C GLN A 268 -26.02 2.76 -11.52
N ARG A 269 -25.43 2.04 -12.48
CA ARG A 269 -26.08 0.92 -13.17
C ARG A 269 -26.49 -0.20 -12.19
N ALA A 270 -25.66 -0.48 -11.17
CA ALA A 270 -26.03 -1.43 -10.13
C ALA A 270 -27.28 -0.98 -9.36
N LEU A 271 -27.40 0.31 -9.04
CA LEU A 271 -28.55 0.89 -8.35
C LEU A 271 -29.81 0.97 -9.24
N GLU A 272 -29.67 1.11 -10.56
CA GLU A 272 -30.80 1.01 -11.50
C GLU A 272 -31.43 -0.40 -11.48
N GLN A 273 -30.61 -1.44 -11.27
CA GLN A 273 -31.04 -2.83 -11.18
C GLN A 273 -31.53 -3.24 -9.78
N ASP A 274 -30.93 -2.64 -8.73
CA ASP A 274 -31.32 -2.83 -7.33
C ASP A 274 -31.11 -1.55 -6.52
N PRO A 275 -32.13 -0.68 -6.39
CA PRO A 275 -32.04 0.58 -5.64
C PRO A 275 -31.73 0.39 -4.14
N LYS A 276 -31.83 -0.83 -3.59
CA LYS A 276 -31.54 -1.15 -2.19
C LYS A 276 -30.16 -1.75 -1.98
N PHE A 277 -29.30 -1.71 -2.97
CA PHE A 277 -27.96 -2.24 -2.86
C PHE A 277 -27.02 -1.27 -2.13
N SER A 278 -26.94 -1.36 -0.79
CA SER A 278 -26.17 -0.43 0.07
C SER A 278 -24.71 -0.30 -0.36
N ARG A 279 -24.05 -1.42 -0.72
CA ARG A 279 -22.65 -1.41 -1.14
C ARG A 279 -22.39 -0.60 -2.41
N ALA A 280 -23.33 -0.54 -3.33
CA ALA A 280 -23.19 0.29 -4.52
C ALA A 280 -23.19 1.78 -4.14
N TRP A 281 -24.00 2.19 -3.17
CA TRP A 281 -23.94 3.54 -2.59
C TRP A 281 -22.61 3.82 -1.88
N THR A 282 -22.08 2.85 -1.11
CA THR A 282 -20.74 2.95 -0.50
C THR A 282 -19.65 3.10 -1.57
N GLY A 283 -19.76 2.37 -2.68
CA GLY A 283 -18.88 2.50 -3.85
C GLY A 283 -18.91 3.89 -4.49
N ILE A 284 -20.12 4.50 -4.61
CA ILE A 284 -20.27 5.87 -5.08
C ILE A 284 -19.58 6.86 -4.14
N ALA A 285 -19.79 6.71 -2.82
CA ALA A 285 -19.14 7.57 -1.83
C ALA A 285 -17.60 7.47 -1.93
N LYS A 286 -17.06 6.25 -2.06
CA LYS A 286 -15.64 5.99 -2.28
C LYS A 286 -15.11 6.69 -3.54
N ALA A 287 -15.79 6.53 -4.66
CA ALA A 287 -15.35 7.11 -5.92
C ALA A 287 -15.33 8.65 -5.88
N TRP A 288 -16.35 9.28 -5.32
CA TRP A 288 -16.37 10.73 -5.10
C TRP A 288 -15.30 11.21 -4.14
N LEU A 289 -15.01 10.46 -3.06
CA LEU A 289 -13.92 10.79 -2.12
C LEU A 289 -12.56 10.82 -2.83
N TRP A 290 -12.28 9.84 -3.70
CA TRP A 290 -11.02 9.80 -4.43
C TRP A 290 -10.95 10.80 -5.60
N LEU A 291 -12.10 11.27 -6.11
CA LEU A 291 -12.15 12.38 -7.06
C LEU A 291 -11.87 13.73 -6.38
N ALA A 292 -12.24 13.85 -5.10
CA ALA A 292 -12.05 15.07 -4.34
C ALA A 292 -10.57 15.46 -4.23
N ASP A 293 -10.31 16.74 -4.17
CA ASP A 293 -8.99 17.36 -4.00
C ASP A 293 -7.95 17.07 -5.11
N SER A 294 -8.13 16.02 -5.89
CA SER A 294 -7.21 15.68 -6.99
C SER A 294 -7.73 16.11 -8.36
N PHE A 295 -9.03 15.92 -8.60
CA PHE A 295 -9.66 16.12 -9.91
C PHE A 295 -10.89 17.03 -9.84
N VAL A 296 -11.58 17.04 -8.70
CA VAL A 296 -12.82 17.80 -8.48
C VAL A 296 -12.68 18.65 -7.24
N PRO A 297 -13.15 19.93 -7.26
CA PRO A 297 -13.15 20.78 -6.08
C PRO A 297 -13.88 20.13 -4.88
N PRO A 298 -13.37 20.29 -3.65
CA PRO A 298 -13.99 19.70 -2.45
C PRO A 298 -15.46 20.06 -2.28
N LEU A 299 -15.84 21.31 -2.52
CA LEU A 299 -17.24 21.79 -2.42
C LEU A 299 -18.21 21.14 -3.41
N GLU A 300 -17.68 20.56 -4.50
CA GLU A 300 -18.49 19.80 -5.46
C GLU A 300 -18.51 18.32 -5.08
N ALA A 301 -17.36 17.75 -4.68
CA ALA A 301 -17.22 16.32 -4.47
C ALA A 301 -17.82 15.85 -3.13
N TYR A 302 -17.51 16.51 -2.01
CA TYR A 302 -17.91 16.05 -0.67
C TYR A 302 -19.43 16.04 -0.40
N PRO A 303 -20.26 16.91 -0.99
CA PRO A 303 -21.72 16.72 -0.93
C PRO A 303 -22.17 15.38 -1.49
N ASN A 304 -21.59 14.95 -2.63
CA ASN A 304 -21.88 13.64 -3.22
C ASN A 304 -21.36 12.47 -2.35
N VAL A 305 -20.19 12.63 -1.69
CA VAL A 305 -19.71 11.66 -0.69
C VAL A 305 -20.73 11.49 0.43
N ARG A 306 -21.20 12.62 1.01
CA ARG A 306 -22.17 12.63 2.10
C ARG A 306 -23.47 11.95 1.71
N ASP A 307 -24.06 12.37 0.59
CA ASP A 307 -25.35 11.88 0.16
C ASP A 307 -25.30 10.37 -0.10
N ALA A 308 -24.27 9.89 -0.77
CA ALA A 308 -24.09 8.46 -1.03
C ALA A 308 -23.85 7.67 0.27
N ALA A 309 -23.02 8.16 1.20
CA ALA A 309 -22.78 7.52 2.48
C ALA A 309 -24.06 7.42 3.32
N VAL A 310 -24.84 8.49 3.37
CA VAL A 310 -26.13 8.53 4.08
C VAL A 310 -27.12 7.53 3.47
N GLN A 311 -27.22 7.45 2.14
CA GLN A 311 -28.06 6.45 1.47
C GLN A 311 -27.62 5.02 1.79
N ALA A 312 -26.31 4.75 1.78
CA ALA A 312 -25.77 3.45 2.16
C ALA A 312 -26.19 3.06 3.59
N LEU A 313 -26.01 3.98 4.54
CA LEU A 313 -26.30 3.74 5.97
C LEU A 313 -27.81 3.64 6.26
N GLN A 314 -28.67 4.33 5.53
CA GLN A 314 -30.12 4.17 5.63
C GLN A 314 -30.56 2.76 5.21
N LEU A 315 -29.85 2.14 4.26
CA LEU A 315 -30.14 0.79 3.76
C LEU A 315 -29.49 -0.29 4.66
N ASN A 316 -28.28 -0.01 5.15
CA ASN A 316 -27.52 -0.93 6.01
C ASN A 316 -26.57 -0.13 6.91
N ASP A 317 -26.90 -0.03 8.20
CA ASP A 317 -26.10 0.67 9.21
C ASP A 317 -24.84 -0.08 9.66
N GLN A 318 -24.58 -1.27 9.09
CA GLN A 318 -23.39 -2.08 9.35
C GLN A 318 -22.33 -1.94 8.22
N GLU A 319 -22.42 -0.92 7.40
CA GLU A 319 -21.42 -0.60 6.35
C GLU A 319 -20.28 0.26 6.95
N ALA A 320 -19.21 -0.38 7.43
CA ALA A 320 -18.10 0.31 8.10
C ALA A 320 -17.48 1.43 7.24
N GLU A 321 -17.24 1.17 5.94
CA GLU A 321 -16.67 2.18 5.04
C GLU A 321 -17.63 3.38 4.81
N ALA A 322 -18.94 3.15 4.81
CA ALA A 322 -19.90 4.24 4.67
C ALA A 322 -19.84 5.20 5.87
N HIS A 323 -19.63 4.69 7.10
CA HIS A 323 -19.36 5.52 8.28
C HIS A 323 -18.06 6.32 8.12
N VAL A 324 -16.99 5.73 7.58
CA VAL A 324 -15.74 6.45 7.28
C VAL A 324 -15.99 7.62 6.31
N TYR A 325 -16.72 7.39 5.23
CA TYR A 325 -16.97 8.44 4.22
C TYR A 325 -17.91 9.53 4.76
N LEU A 326 -18.87 9.15 5.61
CA LEU A 326 -19.70 10.14 6.32
C LEU A 326 -18.87 10.98 7.31
N ALA A 327 -17.94 10.35 8.05
CA ALA A 327 -17.01 11.04 8.93
C ALA A 327 -16.16 12.07 8.18
N GLU A 328 -15.56 11.67 7.05
CA GLU A 328 -14.78 12.57 6.19
C GLU A 328 -15.62 13.76 5.71
N SER A 329 -16.85 13.50 5.26
CA SER A 329 -17.72 14.60 4.82
C SER A 329 -18.09 15.57 5.95
N LYS A 330 -18.37 15.09 7.18
CA LYS A 330 -18.61 15.94 8.35
C LYS A 330 -17.38 16.78 8.68
N ARG A 331 -16.20 16.16 8.68
CA ARG A 331 -14.92 16.82 8.93
C ARG A 331 -14.63 17.94 7.93
N ILE A 332 -14.85 17.70 6.65
CA ILE A 332 -14.49 18.64 5.58
C ILE A 332 -15.55 19.72 5.37
N LEU A 333 -16.82 19.34 5.23
CA LEU A 333 -17.88 20.30 4.91
C LEU A 333 -18.31 21.14 6.12
N ASP A 334 -18.44 20.50 7.29
CA ASP A 334 -19.04 21.14 8.46
C ASP A 334 -18.00 21.56 9.50
N TRP A 335 -16.77 21.03 9.40
CA TRP A 335 -15.75 21.06 10.45
C TRP A 335 -16.25 20.48 11.77
N ASP A 336 -17.22 19.55 11.68
CA ASP A 336 -17.76 18.81 12.81
C ASP A 336 -16.82 17.65 13.18
N LEU A 337 -15.74 17.98 13.88
CA LEU A 337 -14.75 16.96 14.30
C LEU A 337 -15.32 16.00 15.33
N HIS A 338 -16.30 16.41 16.13
CA HIS A 338 -16.94 15.54 17.12
C HIS A 338 -17.85 14.51 16.45
N GLY A 339 -18.69 14.96 15.53
CA GLY A 339 -19.53 14.06 14.74
C GLY A 339 -18.72 13.13 13.83
N ALA A 340 -17.59 13.60 13.29
CA ALA A 340 -16.67 12.78 12.54
C ALA A 340 -16.04 11.68 13.40
N GLU A 341 -15.58 12.00 14.62
CA GLU A 341 -15.02 11.03 15.56
C GLU A 341 -16.02 9.93 15.93
N ALA A 342 -17.28 10.29 16.13
CA ALA A 342 -18.33 9.33 16.42
C ALA A 342 -18.54 8.32 15.27
N GLU A 343 -18.55 8.79 14.03
CA GLU A 343 -18.68 7.92 12.85
C GLU A 343 -17.45 7.05 12.65
N PHE A 344 -16.23 7.59 12.83
CA PHE A 344 -15.00 6.78 12.78
C PHE A 344 -14.97 5.67 13.82
N ASN A 345 -15.37 5.98 15.06
CA ASN A 345 -15.44 4.98 16.13
C ASN A 345 -16.46 3.90 15.77
N ARG A 346 -17.60 4.27 15.20
CA ARG A 346 -18.61 3.32 14.74
C ARG A 346 -18.06 2.40 13.64
N ALA A 347 -17.30 2.93 12.70
CA ALA A 347 -16.66 2.12 11.66
C ALA A 347 -15.71 1.05 12.24
N VAL A 348 -14.90 1.42 13.24
CA VAL A 348 -13.97 0.49 13.89
C VAL A 348 -14.69 -0.52 14.79
N GLU A 349 -15.81 -0.16 15.42
CA GLU A 349 -16.64 -1.10 16.16
C GLU A 349 -17.23 -2.19 15.24
N ILE A 350 -17.71 -1.79 14.04
CA ILE A 350 -18.27 -2.71 13.06
C ILE A 350 -17.18 -3.61 12.46
N GLU A 351 -16.07 -3.02 12.04
CA GLU A 351 -14.98 -3.71 11.35
C GLU A 351 -13.61 -3.29 11.90
N PRO A 352 -13.19 -3.87 13.05
CA PRO A 352 -11.95 -3.49 13.69
C PRO A 352 -10.70 -3.66 12.84
N ASN A 353 -10.69 -4.62 11.92
CA ASN A 353 -9.57 -4.93 11.04
C ASN A 353 -9.69 -4.30 9.64
N SER A 354 -10.56 -3.32 9.46
CA SER A 354 -10.65 -2.55 8.22
C SER A 354 -9.43 -1.63 8.06
N THR A 355 -8.63 -1.84 7.01
CA THR A 355 -7.50 -0.96 6.68
C THR A 355 -7.95 0.47 6.38
N PRO A 356 -8.99 0.72 5.55
CA PRO A 356 -9.49 2.07 5.32
C PRO A 356 -9.90 2.78 6.62
N SER A 357 -10.67 2.11 7.49
CA SER A 357 -11.12 2.71 8.76
C SER A 357 -9.93 3.13 9.63
N ASN A 358 -8.98 2.21 9.84
CA ASN A 358 -7.79 2.51 10.66
C ASN A 358 -6.90 3.61 10.04
N TYR A 359 -6.79 3.67 8.71
CA TYR A 359 -6.05 4.70 7.98
C TYR A 359 -6.64 6.10 8.21
N PHE A 360 -7.93 6.29 7.94
CA PHE A 360 -8.58 7.59 8.07
C PHE A 360 -8.63 8.09 9.53
N ILE A 361 -8.81 7.17 10.48
CA ILE A 361 -8.75 7.50 11.90
C ILE A 361 -7.34 7.93 12.32
N ALA A 362 -6.28 7.27 11.82
CA ALA A 362 -4.91 7.70 12.09
C ALA A 362 -4.66 9.15 11.60
N ALA A 363 -5.12 9.47 10.38
CA ALA A 363 -5.02 10.80 9.81
C ALA A 363 -5.83 11.83 10.63
N PHE A 364 -7.04 11.47 11.06
CA PHE A 364 -7.90 12.30 11.88
C PHE A 364 -7.25 12.67 13.22
N TYR A 365 -6.73 11.69 13.96
CA TYR A 365 -6.07 11.97 15.23
C TYR A 365 -4.75 12.71 15.06
N ALA A 366 -4.00 12.46 13.98
CA ALA A 366 -2.79 13.21 13.66
C ALA A 366 -3.12 14.70 13.46
N ALA A 367 -4.13 15.02 12.66
CA ALA A 367 -4.57 16.39 12.42
C ALA A 367 -4.98 17.11 13.70
N ARG A 368 -5.58 16.40 14.67
CA ARG A 368 -5.98 16.93 15.98
C ARG A 368 -4.85 17.04 17.01
N GLY A 369 -3.63 16.62 16.64
CA GLY A 369 -2.49 16.59 17.54
C GLY A 369 -2.56 15.48 18.60
N ASP A 370 -3.36 14.45 18.40
CA ASP A 370 -3.33 13.25 19.25
C ASP A 370 -2.33 12.23 18.74
N ARG A 371 -1.04 12.49 19.01
CA ARG A 371 0.07 11.66 18.57
C ARG A 371 -0.09 10.20 18.98
N HIS A 372 -0.58 9.94 20.21
CA HIS A 372 -0.70 8.57 20.72
C HIS A 372 -1.72 7.76 19.91
N GLN A 373 -2.91 8.29 19.72
CA GLN A 373 -3.97 7.64 18.96
C GLN A 373 -3.58 7.52 17.47
N ALA A 374 -3.02 8.57 16.89
CA ALA A 374 -2.54 8.54 15.50
C ALA A 374 -1.55 7.40 15.26
N LEU A 375 -0.53 7.25 16.11
CA LEU A 375 0.47 6.18 15.99
C LEU A 375 -0.12 4.80 16.28
N THR A 376 -1.07 4.68 17.19
CA THR A 376 -1.75 3.41 17.49
C THR A 376 -2.49 2.90 16.25
N TYR A 377 -3.30 3.74 15.63
CA TYR A 377 -4.05 3.36 14.42
C TYR A 377 -3.14 3.20 13.20
N LEU A 378 -2.07 4.01 13.08
CA LEU A 378 -1.07 3.84 12.03
C LEU A 378 -0.37 2.48 12.11
N GLN A 379 0.07 2.09 13.31
CA GLN A 379 0.70 0.77 13.52
C GLN A 379 -0.25 -0.37 13.20
N ARG A 380 -1.52 -0.23 13.55
CA ARG A 380 -2.56 -1.21 13.21
C ARG A 380 -2.74 -1.29 11.69
N THR A 381 -2.88 -0.15 11.00
CA THR A 381 -2.96 -0.07 9.54
C THR A 381 -1.77 -0.75 8.87
N SER A 382 -0.54 -0.45 9.35
CA SER A 382 0.70 -1.03 8.79
C SER A 382 0.80 -2.55 9.02
N LYS A 383 0.22 -3.07 10.10
CA LYS A 383 0.15 -4.52 10.33
C LYS A 383 -0.90 -5.19 9.44
N LEU A 384 -2.03 -4.52 9.18
CA LEU A 384 -3.10 -5.04 8.34
C LEU A 384 -2.71 -5.03 6.86
N ASP A 385 -1.96 -4.02 6.43
CA ASP A 385 -1.61 -3.82 5.02
C ASP A 385 -0.14 -3.46 4.81
N PRO A 386 0.79 -4.38 5.14
CA PRO A 386 2.23 -4.11 5.11
C PRO A 386 2.79 -3.91 3.69
N ALA A 387 2.12 -4.47 2.67
CA ALA A 387 2.52 -4.36 1.27
C ALA A 387 1.77 -3.26 0.50
N SER A 388 1.04 -2.39 1.19
CA SER A 388 0.38 -1.25 0.58
C SER A 388 1.35 -0.09 0.37
N LEU A 389 1.45 0.37 -0.86
CA LEU A 389 2.21 1.58 -1.23
C LEU A 389 1.66 2.80 -0.47
N TRP A 390 0.34 2.94 -0.44
CA TRP A 390 -0.35 4.06 0.20
C TRP A 390 -0.14 4.08 1.71
N VAL A 391 -0.26 2.92 2.36
CA VAL A 391 -0.05 2.81 3.81
C VAL A 391 1.40 3.14 4.16
N ASN A 392 2.38 2.64 3.40
CA ASN A 392 3.79 2.93 3.65
C ASN A 392 4.15 4.39 3.36
N ASN A 393 3.57 5.01 2.32
CA ASN A 393 3.76 6.44 2.05
C ASN A 393 3.14 7.31 3.16
N PHE A 394 1.92 7.00 3.57
CA PHE A 394 1.24 7.67 4.68
C PHE A 394 1.98 7.49 6.01
N ALA A 395 2.50 6.28 6.27
CA ALA A 395 3.32 6.04 7.46
C ALA A 395 4.60 6.91 7.44
N CYS A 396 5.26 7.03 6.28
CA CYS A 396 6.41 7.92 6.11
C CYS A 396 6.02 9.36 6.46
N GLU A 397 4.88 9.84 5.97
CA GLU A 397 4.38 11.19 6.24
C GLU A 397 4.07 11.41 7.73
N LEU A 398 3.30 10.54 8.34
CA LEU A 398 2.92 10.68 9.75
C LEU A 398 4.13 10.60 10.69
N TYR A 399 5.03 9.64 10.45
CA TYR A 399 6.26 9.55 11.24
C TYR A 399 7.12 10.82 11.08
N ARG A 400 7.20 11.38 9.86
CA ARG A 400 7.88 12.65 9.60
C ARG A 400 7.26 13.80 10.39
N TYR A 401 5.93 13.93 10.40
CA TYR A 401 5.23 14.97 11.17
C TYR A 401 5.52 14.90 12.68
N PHE A 402 5.74 13.70 13.20
CA PHE A 402 6.07 13.48 14.60
C PHE A 402 7.57 13.42 14.91
N GLY A 403 8.44 13.73 13.94
CA GLY A 403 9.89 13.73 14.11
C GLY A 403 10.52 12.34 14.26
N LEU A 404 9.80 11.28 13.91
CA LEU A 404 10.26 9.88 13.94
C LEU A 404 10.92 9.53 12.59
N TYR A 405 12.08 10.13 12.33
CA TYR A 405 12.72 10.10 11.01
C TYR A 405 13.24 8.73 10.60
N ASP A 406 13.67 7.90 11.54
CA ASP A 406 14.15 6.54 11.24
C ASP A 406 12.98 5.65 10.79
N GLU A 407 11.84 5.73 11.47
CA GLU A 407 10.61 5.02 11.10
C GLU A 407 10.04 5.56 9.78
N ALA A 408 10.08 6.87 9.58
CA ALA A 408 9.68 7.51 8.33
C ALA A 408 10.53 7.01 7.15
N MET A 409 11.85 6.97 7.32
CA MET A 409 12.79 6.45 6.31
C MET A 409 12.50 4.99 5.97
N ALA A 410 12.32 4.16 6.99
CA ALA A 410 12.02 2.74 6.79
C ALA A 410 10.69 2.52 6.05
N ALA A 411 9.66 3.32 6.36
CA ALA A 411 8.37 3.24 5.68
C ALA A 411 8.45 3.71 4.21
N GLY A 412 9.09 4.85 3.95
CA GLY A 412 9.27 5.38 2.59
C GLY A 412 10.10 4.46 1.69
N GLN A 413 11.17 3.87 2.23
CA GLN A 413 11.97 2.88 1.50
C GLN A 413 11.19 1.61 1.19
N ARG A 414 10.34 1.13 2.11
CA ARG A 414 9.45 0.00 1.82
C ARG A 414 8.49 0.30 0.67
N ALA A 415 7.91 1.51 0.63
CA ALA A 415 7.05 1.91 -0.49
C ALA A 415 7.77 1.80 -1.84
N LEU A 416 9.00 2.31 -1.95
CA LEU A 416 9.82 2.20 -3.17
C LEU A 416 10.25 0.77 -3.49
N GLN A 417 10.48 -0.09 -2.50
CA GLN A 417 10.80 -1.50 -2.71
C GLN A 417 9.62 -2.29 -3.26
N LEU A 418 8.40 -1.95 -2.83
CA LEU A 418 7.17 -2.58 -3.30
C LEU A 418 6.90 -2.23 -4.77
N ASP A 419 6.99 -0.96 -5.14
CA ASP A 419 6.94 -0.50 -6.52
C ASP A 419 7.84 0.71 -6.72
N PRO A 420 8.97 0.57 -7.42
CA PRO A 420 9.85 1.70 -7.73
C PRO A 420 9.15 2.83 -8.51
N ARG A 421 8.05 2.51 -9.22
CA ARG A 421 7.23 3.50 -9.94
C ARG A 421 6.35 4.32 -8.99
N PHE A 422 6.24 3.93 -7.72
CA PHE A 422 5.43 4.67 -6.74
C PHE A 422 5.95 6.09 -6.49
N ALA A 423 7.26 6.33 -6.71
CA ALA A 423 7.80 7.69 -6.77
C ALA A 423 7.09 8.58 -7.81
N HIS A 424 6.31 7.95 -8.71
CA HIS A 424 5.59 8.62 -9.79
C HIS A 424 4.13 9.00 -9.44
N TYR A 425 3.59 8.55 -8.28
CA TYR A 425 2.22 8.84 -7.87
C TYR A 425 2.17 9.97 -6.83
N GLY A 426 1.87 11.18 -7.29
CA GLY A 426 1.62 12.32 -6.40
C GLY A 426 2.88 12.88 -5.71
N GLU A 427 2.73 13.27 -4.45
CA GLU A 427 3.81 13.81 -3.61
C GLU A 427 4.47 12.67 -2.81
N PRO A 428 5.66 12.17 -3.19
CA PRO A 428 6.32 11.12 -2.43
C PRO A 428 6.79 11.62 -1.07
N SER A 429 6.22 11.08 0.01
CA SER A 429 6.55 11.48 1.39
C SER A 429 8.03 11.28 1.73
N LEU A 430 8.69 10.30 1.09
CA LEU A 430 10.13 10.09 1.23
C LEU A 430 10.94 11.28 0.65
N ALA A 431 10.47 11.91 -0.43
CA ALA A 431 11.13 13.11 -0.97
C ALA A 431 11.00 14.29 0.00
N ALA A 432 9.82 14.44 0.64
CA ALA A 432 9.64 15.44 1.69
C ALA A 432 10.57 15.19 2.90
N LEU A 433 10.75 13.94 3.29
CA LEU A 433 11.69 13.56 4.35
C LEU A 433 13.15 13.89 3.96
N TYR A 434 13.58 13.53 2.74
CA TYR A 434 14.92 13.90 2.25
C TYR A 434 15.13 15.41 2.26
N ARG A 435 14.13 16.19 1.83
CA ARG A 435 14.15 17.66 1.90
C ARG A 435 14.37 18.18 3.32
N GLU A 436 13.68 17.63 4.33
CA GLU A 436 13.85 18.02 5.73
C GLU A 436 15.24 17.67 6.28
N MET A 437 15.79 16.53 5.85
CA MET A 437 17.16 16.12 6.19
C MET A 437 18.25 16.90 5.45
N GLY A 438 17.89 17.85 4.56
CA GLY A 438 18.84 18.60 3.74
C GLY A 438 19.43 17.82 2.56
N ARG A 439 18.88 16.64 2.26
CA ARG A 439 19.28 15.77 1.13
C ARG A 439 18.51 16.19 -0.12
N PHE A 440 18.79 17.41 -0.59
CA PHE A 440 18.01 18.05 -1.65
C PHE A 440 18.09 17.35 -3.00
N ASP A 441 19.28 16.84 -3.37
CA ASP A 441 19.46 16.17 -4.66
C ASP A 441 18.59 14.91 -4.76
N GLU A 442 18.52 14.13 -3.69
CA GLU A 442 17.69 12.91 -3.62
C GLU A 442 16.20 13.25 -3.58
N ALA A 443 15.82 14.34 -2.92
CA ALA A 443 14.45 14.83 -2.95
C ALA A 443 14.04 15.25 -4.37
N ILE A 444 14.88 16.02 -5.07
CA ILE A 444 14.63 16.46 -6.44
C ILE A 444 14.53 15.26 -7.38
N GLU A 445 15.41 14.27 -7.27
CA GLU A 445 15.36 13.04 -8.09
C GLU A 445 13.99 12.34 -8.00
N LEU A 446 13.44 12.21 -6.80
CA LEU A 446 12.12 11.58 -6.60
C LEU A 446 10.98 12.44 -7.15
N TYR A 447 11.04 13.78 -6.97
CA TYR A 447 10.02 14.68 -7.51
C TYR A 447 10.08 14.77 -9.04
N GLU A 448 11.25 14.73 -9.66
CA GLU A 448 11.38 14.71 -11.12
C GLU A 448 10.86 13.40 -11.71
N LYS A 449 11.10 12.26 -11.07
CA LYS A 449 10.47 10.98 -11.47
C LYS A 449 8.93 11.07 -11.40
N ALA A 450 8.40 11.67 -10.33
CA ALA A 450 6.96 11.90 -10.23
C ALA A 450 6.45 12.83 -11.34
N ARG A 451 7.19 13.89 -11.67
CA ARG A 451 6.87 14.81 -12.77
C ARG A 451 6.86 14.12 -14.14
N GLU A 452 7.85 13.27 -14.42
CA GLU A 452 7.91 12.49 -15.67
C GLU A 452 6.66 11.61 -15.86
N PHE A 453 6.17 11.01 -14.78
CA PHE A 453 4.99 10.15 -14.82
C PHE A 453 3.67 10.94 -14.90
N THR A 454 3.53 12.00 -14.09
CA THR A 454 2.29 12.79 -14.01
C THR A 454 2.16 13.84 -15.10
N GLY A 455 3.24 14.13 -15.81
CA GLY A 455 3.32 15.20 -16.82
C GLY A 455 3.35 16.62 -16.24
N ARG A 456 3.39 16.78 -14.90
CA ARG A 456 3.38 18.07 -14.20
C ARG A 456 4.26 18.04 -12.96
N PRO A 457 4.89 19.15 -12.55
CA PRO A 457 5.61 19.21 -11.29
C PRO A 457 4.64 19.18 -10.10
N GLY A 458 5.07 18.58 -8.99
CA GLY A 458 4.38 18.65 -7.71
C GLY A 458 4.81 19.88 -6.90
N PHE A 459 4.00 20.24 -5.90
CA PHE A 459 4.31 21.36 -4.99
C PHE A 459 5.57 21.09 -4.15
N GLY A 460 5.85 19.83 -3.81
CA GLY A 460 7.05 19.43 -3.07
C GLY A 460 8.35 19.79 -3.76
N LEU A 461 8.39 19.77 -5.09
CA LEU A 461 9.55 20.25 -5.87
C LEU A 461 9.73 21.76 -5.70
N ALA A 462 8.66 22.55 -5.78
CA ALA A 462 8.70 23.99 -5.56
C ALA A 462 9.17 24.34 -4.13
N ILE A 463 8.70 23.61 -3.13
CA ILE A 463 9.12 23.76 -1.72
C ILE A 463 10.62 23.41 -1.60
N THR A 464 11.11 22.40 -2.32
CA THR A 464 12.51 22.01 -2.29
C THR A 464 13.40 23.12 -2.84
N TYR A 465 13.05 23.69 -3.98
CA TYR A 465 13.78 24.85 -4.55
C TYR A 465 13.72 26.06 -3.60
N ALA A 466 12.57 26.32 -2.97
CA ALA A 466 12.45 27.40 -1.99
C ALA A 466 13.38 27.19 -0.77
N ARG A 467 13.50 25.95 -0.26
CA ARG A 467 14.44 25.58 0.83
C ARG A 467 15.91 25.76 0.44
N MET A 468 16.22 25.61 -0.85
CA MET A 468 17.56 25.84 -1.41
C MET A 468 17.84 27.33 -1.72
N ASN A 469 16.95 28.24 -1.36
CA ASN A 469 17.02 29.68 -1.75
C ASN A 469 16.96 29.94 -3.28
N ARG A 470 16.47 28.97 -4.05
CA ARG A 470 16.28 29.07 -5.51
C ARG A 470 14.89 29.65 -5.81
N ARG A 471 14.70 30.92 -5.44
CA ARG A 471 13.38 31.58 -5.43
C ARG A 471 12.68 31.60 -6.80
N GLU A 472 13.41 31.90 -7.86
CA GLU A 472 12.84 31.99 -9.21
C GLU A 472 12.32 30.63 -9.67
N GLU A 473 13.11 29.58 -9.50
CA GLU A 473 12.73 28.21 -9.86
C GLU A 473 11.58 27.68 -8.98
N ALA A 474 11.56 28.07 -7.71
CA ALA A 474 10.45 27.73 -6.83
C ALA A 474 9.12 28.33 -7.32
N LEU A 475 9.13 29.61 -7.73
CA LEU A 475 7.93 30.28 -8.23
C LEU A 475 7.52 29.79 -9.63
N GLU A 476 8.48 29.52 -10.51
CA GLU A 476 8.21 28.92 -11.82
C GLU A 476 7.58 27.54 -11.68
N THR A 477 8.16 26.69 -10.83
CA THR A 477 7.64 25.34 -10.53
C THR A 477 6.26 25.41 -9.89
N LEU A 478 6.03 26.34 -8.95
CA LEU A 478 4.73 26.59 -8.34
C LEU A 478 3.66 26.94 -9.39
N ASN A 479 3.96 27.88 -10.28
CA ASN A 479 3.03 28.29 -11.33
C ASN A 479 2.70 27.13 -12.27
N ALA A 480 3.69 26.32 -12.65
CA ALA A 480 3.50 25.14 -13.48
C ALA A 480 2.67 24.06 -12.73
N ALA A 481 2.90 23.87 -11.43
CA ALA A 481 2.10 22.98 -10.61
C ALA A 481 0.63 23.41 -10.57
N VAL A 482 0.35 24.68 -10.22
CA VAL A 482 -1.02 25.23 -10.15
C VAL A 482 -1.76 25.10 -11.48
N ALA A 483 -1.09 25.37 -12.61
CA ALA A 483 -1.69 25.27 -13.93
C ALA A 483 -2.12 23.84 -14.30
N GLY A 484 -1.52 22.83 -13.68
CA GLY A 484 -1.81 21.43 -13.92
C GLY A 484 -2.94 20.85 -13.05
N TRP A 485 -3.52 21.62 -12.10
CA TRP A 485 -4.60 21.15 -11.22
C TRP A 485 -5.97 21.62 -11.69
N GLY A 486 -7.00 20.79 -11.45
CA GLY A 486 -8.39 21.11 -11.80
C GLY A 486 -9.02 22.22 -10.95
N TYR A 487 -8.40 22.56 -9.80
CA TYR A 487 -8.77 23.66 -8.92
C TYR A 487 -7.51 24.24 -8.26
N ARG A 488 -7.63 25.33 -7.49
CA ARG A 488 -6.50 25.98 -6.83
C ARG A 488 -6.31 25.44 -5.40
N PRO A 489 -5.31 24.57 -5.14
CA PRO A 489 -5.07 23.99 -3.81
C PRO A 489 -4.33 25.01 -2.91
N GLY A 490 -5.08 25.83 -2.20
CA GLY A 490 -4.53 26.95 -1.44
C GLY A 490 -3.57 26.54 -0.32
N ASP A 491 -3.79 25.41 0.34
CA ASP A 491 -2.89 24.90 1.37
C ASP A 491 -1.53 24.45 0.82
N ALA A 492 -1.50 23.79 -0.34
CA ALA A 492 -0.26 23.40 -1.01
C ALA A 492 0.52 24.62 -1.52
N ILE A 493 -0.17 25.64 -2.02
CA ILE A 493 0.43 26.93 -2.41
C ILE A 493 0.97 27.66 -1.18
N ALA A 494 0.24 27.66 -0.08
CA ALA A 494 0.66 28.27 1.18
C ALA A 494 1.97 27.64 1.71
N HIS A 495 2.19 26.33 1.55
CA HIS A 495 3.47 25.68 1.88
C HIS A 495 4.65 26.33 1.20
N VAL A 496 4.55 26.59 -0.12
CA VAL A 496 5.64 27.24 -0.88
C VAL A 496 5.86 28.65 -0.37
N HIS A 497 4.78 29.43 -0.15
CA HIS A 497 4.88 30.80 0.33
C HIS A 497 5.51 30.89 1.73
N VAL A 498 5.13 30.01 2.66
CA VAL A 498 5.77 29.94 3.99
C VAL A 498 7.28 29.71 3.85
N THR A 499 7.67 28.76 3.02
CA THR A 499 9.08 28.43 2.83
C THR A 499 9.87 29.59 2.19
N LEU A 500 9.23 30.38 1.34
CA LEU A 500 9.79 31.60 0.77
C LEU A 500 9.78 32.82 1.70
N GLY A 501 9.25 32.67 2.94
CA GLY A 501 9.09 33.76 3.90
C GLY A 501 7.96 34.74 3.57
N ALA A 502 7.11 34.42 2.59
CA ALA A 502 5.97 35.24 2.17
C ALA A 502 4.73 34.91 3.02
N HIS A 503 4.79 35.21 4.32
CA HIS A 503 3.79 34.76 5.31
C HIS A 503 2.38 35.34 5.03
N ASP A 504 2.28 36.58 4.57
CA ASP A 504 0.98 37.20 4.24
C ASP A 504 0.32 36.51 3.04
N ASP A 505 1.13 36.12 2.04
CA ASP A 505 0.64 35.35 0.89
C ASP A 505 0.17 33.96 1.33
N ALA A 506 0.95 33.31 2.20
CA ALA A 506 0.58 32.01 2.75
C ALA A 506 -0.74 32.07 3.52
N ILE A 507 -0.96 33.08 4.35
CA ILE A 507 -2.23 33.26 5.08
C ILE A 507 -3.40 33.43 4.11
N ARG A 508 -3.25 34.27 3.05
CA ARG A 508 -4.31 34.43 2.04
C ARG A 508 -4.67 33.10 1.35
N GLU A 509 -3.67 32.30 1.03
CA GLU A 509 -3.91 30.98 0.41
C GLU A 509 -4.58 30.00 1.37
N LEU A 510 -4.24 30.03 2.67
CA LEU A 510 -4.93 29.23 3.69
C LEU A 510 -6.38 29.69 3.91
N GLU A 511 -6.66 30.98 3.86
CA GLU A 511 -8.02 31.51 3.90
C GLU A 511 -8.83 31.03 2.68
N HIS A 512 -8.23 31.06 1.48
CA HIS A 512 -8.83 30.52 0.29
C HIS A 512 -9.07 29.00 0.42
N ALA A 513 -8.12 28.23 0.96
CA ALA A 513 -8.29 26.82 1.23
C ALA A 513 -9.47 26.53 2.18
N CYS A 514 -9.70 27.41 3.19
CA CYS A 514 -10.88 27.34 4.03
C CYS A 514 -12.18 27.56 3.24
N GLU A 515 -12.20 28.53 2.33
CA GLU A 515 -13.37 28.81 1.49
C GLU A 515 -13.70 27.63 0.58
N GLN A 516 -12.66 26.98 0.05
CA GLN A 516 -12.77 25.81 -0.84
C GLN A 516 -12.98 24.48 -0.10
N ARG A 517 -12.91 24.47 1.24
CA ARG A 517 -13.03 23.24 2.04
C ARG A 517 -11.96 22.20 1.70
N SER A 518 -10.71 22.63 1.45
CA SER A 518 -9.61 21.73 1.14
C SER A 518 -9.44 20.66 2.23
N SER A 519 -9.36 19.39 1.84
CA SER A 519 -9.29 18.27 2.80
C SER A 519 -7.96 18.21 3.54
N SER A 520 -6.88 18.66 2.90
CA SER A 520 -5.51 18.70 3.43
C SER A 520 -5.30 19.83 4.44
N LEU A 521 -6.23 20.80 4.52
CA LEU A 521 -6.14 21.92 5.44
C LEU A 521 -6.00 21.50 6.92
N HIS A 522 -6.60 20.37 7.32
CA HIS A 522 -6.45 19.85 8.68
C HIS A 522 -5.01 19.40 9.01
N GLY A 523 -4.19 19.09 8.02
CA GLY A 523 -2.78 18.72 8.18
C GLY A 523 -1.84 19.90 8.45
N VAL A 524 -2.23 21.14 8.11
CA VAL A 524 -1.34 22.31 8.19
C VAL A 524 -0.87 22.63 9.63
N GLY A 525 -1.66 22.24 10.64
CA GLY A 525 -1.29 22.44 12.04
C GLY A 525 -0.12 21.60 12.50
N VAL A 526 -0.01 20.36 11.98
CA VAL A 526 1.04 19.39 12.35
C VAL A 526 2.21 19.40 11.38
N ALA A 527 2.03 19.84 10.15
CA ALA A 527 3.07 19.89 9.15
C ALA A 527 4.22 20.82 9.56
N PRO A 528 5.48 20.34 9.55
CA PRO A 528 6.63 21.11 10.03
C PRO A 528 6.89 22.37 9.21
N GLU A 529 6.45 22.42 7.97
CA GLU A 529 6.60 23.58 7.09
C GLU A 529 5.86 24.81 7.63
N PHE A 530 4.76 24.66 8.37
CA PHE A 530 3.98 25.77 8.94
C PHE A 530 4.44 26.24 10.33
N VAL A 531 5.52 25.67 10.87
CA VAL A 531 6.10 26.12 12.16
C VAL A 531 6.33 27.64 12.21
N PRO A 532 6.81 28.30 11.14
CA PRO A 532 6.99 29.77 11.15
C PRO A 532 5.70 30.56 11.38
N LEU A 533 4.53 30.00 11.04
CA LEU A 533 3.24 30.69 11.20
C LEU A 533 2.59 30.45 12.58
N ARG A 534 3.10 29.56 13.43
CA ARG A 534 2.46 29.20 14.72
C ARG A 534 2.26 30.36 15.69
N SER A 535 3.08 31.39 15.59
CA SER A 535 2.95 32.63 16.35
C SER A 535 1.98 33.65 15.74
N ASP A 536 1.59 33.49 14.47
CA ASP A 536 0.65 34.38 13.78
C ASP A 536 -0.77 34.14 14.27
N LYS A 537 -1.44 35.18 14.76
CA LYS A 537 -2.82 35.10 15.26
C LYS A 537 -3.82 34.70 14.17
N ARG A 538 -3.56 35.08 12.92
CA ARG A 538 -4.42 34.73 11.77
C ARG A 538 -4.35 33.22 11.51
N PHE A 539 -3.16 32.63 11.53
CA PHE A 539 -2.98 31.17 11.40
C PHE A 539 -3.71 30.42 12.51
N ARG A 540 -3.56 30.86 13.75
CA ARG A 540 -4.29 30.29 14.90
C ARG A 540 -5.80 30.39 14.75
N SER A 541 -6.31 31.54 14.25
CA SER A 541 -7.73 31.71 13.96
C SER A 541 -8.22 30.77 12.85
N ILE A 542 -7.41 30.52 11.83
CA ILE A 542 -7.72 29.53 10.78
C ILE A 542 -7.86 28.13 11.40
N LEU A 543 -6.90 27.68 12.23
CA LEU A 543 -6.97 26.39 12.90
C LEU A 543 -8.22 26.27 13.78
N GLN A 544 -8.55 27.29 14.57
CA GLN A 544 -9.76 27.31 15.40
C GLN A 544 -11.04 27.23 14.56
N ARG A 545 -11.09 27.95 13.43
CA ARG A 545 -12.24 27.94 12.51
C ARG A 545 -12.52 26.56 11.93
N ILE A 546 -11.49 25.75 11.70
CA ILE A 546 -11.62 24.37 11.20
C ILE A 546 -11.75 23.33 12.33
N GLY A 547 -11.98 23.79 13.58
CA GLY A 547 -12.24 22.92 14.73
C GLY A 547 -10.99 22.37 15.43
N LEU A 548 -9.79 22.85 15.09
CA LEU A 548 -8.54 22.41 15.73
C LEU A 548 -8.19 23.31 16.94
N GLU A 549 -7.54 22.69 17.93
CA GLU A 549 -6.98 23.37 19.10
C GLU A 549 -5.48 23.66 18.87
N PRO A 550 -5.07 24.92 18.55
CA PRO A 550 -3.70 25.22 18.14
C PRO A 550 -2.64 24.73 19.14
N GLU A 551 -2.87 24.91 20.46
CA GLU A 551 -1.91 24.54 21.48
C GLU A 551 -1.69 23.01 21.53
N LYS A 552 -2.76 22.24 21.40
CA LYS A 552 -2.70 20.77 21.37
C LYS A 552 -1.97 20.28 20.13
N VAL A 553 -2.33 20.85 18.97
CA VAL A 553 -1.73 20.48 17.67
C VAL A 553 -0.22 20.80 17.64
N PHE A 554 0.18 21.97 18.15
CA PHE A 554 1.58 22.37 18.19
C PHE A 554 2.40 21.55 19.18
N ALA A 555 1.82 21.15 20.31
CA ALA A 555 2.48 20.31 21.31
C ALA A 555 2.77 18.89 20.77
N ALA A 556 1.94 18.36 19.88
CA ALA A 556 2.10 17.02 19.31
C ALA A 556 3.34 16.88 18.43
N THR A 557 3.81 17.99 17.86
CA THR A 557 4.95 18.05 16.93
C THR A 557 6.13 18.86 17.49
N ALA A 558 6.10 19.16 18.80
CA ALA A 558 7.27 19.70 19.48
C ALA A 558 8.38 18.65 19.51
N PRO A 559 9.66 19.05 19.27
CA PRO A 559 10.81 18.12 19.27
C PRO A 559 11.01 17.43 20.60
#